data_a6d1a6b0db9a505dc3d20bb5511dfa5f
#
_entry.id   a6d1a6b0db9a505dc3d20bb5511dfa5f
#
_cell.length_a   1.000
_cell.length_b   1.000
_cell.length_c   1.000
_cell.angle_alpha   90.00
_cell.angle_beta   90.00
_cell.angle_gamma   90.00
#
_symmetry.space_group_name_H-M   'P 1'
#
loop_
_entity.id
_entity.type
_entity.pdbx_description
1 polymer ?
#
loop_
_entity_poly.entity_id
_entity_poly.type
_entity_poly.pdbx_seq_one_letter_code
_entity_poly.pdbx_strand_id
1 'polypeptide(L)'
;EIGFGFQKSDEGYELQGQMNEFLAELRAAGEIDRLIDKWYGETEPQEKIPLNELNGNGKKLKVSIDSTRKPFVYMYEGEPVGFEVEVLYLFCQKYGYTIELSDISFASSLAGLAVGKYDLVCGGLYMTPERKESVNFSDPYMEAEVVMAVYERSGFENFFASLSESFQKTFIRESRWELILEGIVTTVIISLFAILGGTVLGFLLYLSARSKYKVVSRITLVIAKVYSRLIAGTPALVIL
;
A
#
# COMPACT_ATOMS: atom_id res chain seq x y z
N GLU A 1 17.17 -12.92 -13.16
CA GLU A 1 17.99 -11.71 -13.10
C GLU A 1 17.16 -10.56 -12.52
N ILE A 2 17.77 -9.77 -11.63
CA ILE A 2 17.15 -8.61 -10.99
C ILE A 2 18.06 -7.41 -11.23
N GLY A 3 17.47 -6.26 -11.54
CA GLY A 3 18.18 -5.00 -11.80
C GLY A 3 17.32 -3.77 -11.64
N PHE A 4 17.94 -2.61 -11.75
CA PHE A 4 17.26 -1.33 -11.70
C PHE A 4 16.55 -1.03 -13.03
N GLY A 5 15.37 -0.41 -12.96
CA GLY A 5 14.60 0.00 -14.12
C GLY A 5 14.78 1.47 -14.46
N PHE A 6 14.98 1.80 -15.74
CA PHE A 6 15.17 3.16 -16.26
C PHE A 6 14.19 3.47 -17.38
N GLN A 7 13.89 4.75 -17.56
CA GLN A 7 13.08 5.21 -18.67
C GLN A 7 13.76 4.93 -20.02
N LYS A 8 12.98 4.64 -21.06
CA LYS A 8 13.46 4.55 -22.46
C LYS A 8 13.57 5.91 -23.09
N SER A 9 14.59 6.68 -22.72
CA SER A 9 14.94 7.99 -23.24
C SER A 9 16.44 8.14 -23.29
N ASP A 10 16.95 9.14 -23.98
CA ASP A 10 18.41 9.41 -24.05
C ASP A 10 19.00 9.61 -22.65
N GLU A 11 18.32 10.36 -21.78
CA GLU A 11 18.71 10.55 -20.39
C GLU A 11 18.68 9.23 -19.58
N GLY A 12 17.65 8.40 -19.84
CA GLY A 12 17.53 7.09 -19.18
C GLY A 12 18.64 6.12 -19.61
N TYR A 13 19.07 6.15 -20.88
CA TYR A 13 20.21 5.36 -21.36
C TYR A 13 21.54 5.84 -20.74
N GLU A 14 21.73 7.14 -20.58
CA GLU A 14 22.89 7.69 -19.92
C GLU A 14 22.96 7.25 -18.44
N LEU A 15 21.85 7.39 -17.73
CA LEU A 15 21.74 6.97 -16.32
C LEU A 15 21.94 5.46 -16.15
N GLN A 16 21.40 4.65 -17.06
CA GLN A 16 21.62 3.21 -17.12
C GLN A 16 23.11 2.88 -17.29
N GLY A 17 23.80 3.58 -18.20
CA GLY A 17 25.23 3.39 -18.44
C GLY A 17 26.07 3.69 -17.19
N GLN A 18 25.77 4.81 -16.51
CA GLN A 18 26.44 5.16 -15.25
C GLN A 18 26.17 4.13 -14.16
N MET A 19 24.94 3.62 -14.07
CA MET A 19 24.61 2.57 -13.09
C MET A 19 25.34 1.26 -13.39
N ASN A 20 25.46 0.87 -14.65
CA ASN A 20 26.18 -0.34 -15.05
C ASN A 20 27.66 -0.25 -14.72
N GLU A 21 28.31 0.89 -15.01
CA GLU A 21 29.70 1.16 -14.61
C GLU A 21 29.87 1.07 -13.10
N PHE A 22 28.95 1.69 -12.36
CA PHE A 22 28.97 1.68 -10.90
C PHE A 22 28.78 0.26 -10.33
N LEU A 23 27.82 -0.51 -10.85
CA LEU A 23 27.61 -1.90 -10.41
C LEU A 23 28.83 -2.78 -10.71
N ALA A 24 29.50 -2.56 -11.85
CA ALA A 24 30.73 -3.28 -12.19
C ALA A 24 31.86 -2.97 -11.20
N GLU A 25 32.02 -1.71 -10.79
CA GLU A 25 33.00 -1.31 -9.77
C GLU A 25 32.68 -1.91 -8.40
N LEU A 26 31.42 -1.83 -7.96
CA LEU A 26 31.00 -2.44 -6.68
C LEU A 26 31.26 -3.94 -6.67
N ARG A 27 31.00 -4.61 -7.81
CA ARG A 27 31.26 -6.06 -7.94
C ARG A 27 32.76 -6.36 -7.90
N ALA A 28 33.58 -5.58 -8.60
CA ALA A 28 35.02 -5.74 -8.58
C ALA A 28 35.64 -5.52 -7.18
N ALA A 29 35.03 -4.65 -6.38
CA ALA A 29 35.41 -4.38 -4.99
C ALA A 29 34.87 -5.42 -3.99
N GLY A 30 34.01 -6.37 -4.41
CA GLY A 30 33.33 -7.30 -3.50
C GLY A 30 32.20 -6.65 -2.65
N GLU A 31 31.87 -5.41 -2.98
CA GLU A 31 30.91 -4.62 -2.20
C GLU A 31 29.46 -5.09 -2.41
N ILE A 32 29.13 -5.63 -3.61
CA ILE A 32 27.82 -6.22 -3.89
C ILE A 32 27.55 -7.40 -2.95
N ASP A 33 28.52 -8.30 -2.80
CA ASP A 33 28.38 -9.47 -1.93
C ASP A 33 28.25 -9.05 -0.47
N ARG A 34 29.04 -8.07 -0.03
CA ARG A 34 28.94 -7.50 1.32
C ARG A 34 27.55 -6.90 1.59
N LEU A 35 26.99 -6.18 0.63
CA LEU A 35 25.66 -5.59 0.75
C LEU A 35 24.55 -6.66 0.74
N ILE A 36 24.73 -7.72 -0.06
CA ILE A 36 23.83 -8.86 -0.04
C ILE A 36 23.86 -9.53 1.35
N ASP A 37 25.04 -9.86 1.86
CA ASP A 37 25.18 -10.47 3.18
C ASP A 37 24.59 -9.59 4.28
N LYS A 38 24.74 -8.27 4.17
CA LYS A 38 24.16 -7.31 5.12
C LYS A 38 22.64 -7.34 5.11
N TRP A 39 22.02 -7.27 3.94
CA TRP A 39 20.55 -7.08 3.82
C TRP A 39 19.75 -8.37 3.75
N TYR A 40 20.38 -9.49 3.33
CA TYR A 40 19.76 -10.82 3.24
C TYR A 40 20.19 -11.77 4.35
N GLY A 41 21.06 -11.30 5.28
CA GLY A 41 21.52 -12.08 6.42
C GLY A 41 20.41 -12.41 7.41
N GLU A 42 20.71 -13.30 8.38
CA GLU A 42 19.75 -13.72 9.41
C GLU A 42 19.32 -12.58 10.35
N THR A 43 20.19 -11.59 10.53
CA THR A 43 19.93 -10.43 11.39
C THR A 43 19.61 -9.22 10.54
N GLU A 44 18.40 -8.70 10.71
CA GLU A 44 17.96 -7.49 10.00
C GLU A 44 18.77 -6.27 10.44
N PRO A 45 19.38 -5.52 9.50
CA PRO A 45 20.06 -4.29 9.83
C PRO A 45 19.11 -3.25 10.43
N GLN A 46 19.44 -2.73 11.60
CA GLN A 46 18.72 -1.63 12.25
C GLN A 46 19.46 -0.31 11.99
N GLU A 47 19.61 0.02 10.71
CA GLU A 47 20.41 1.15 10.27
C GLU A 47 19.63 1.99 9.26
N LYS A 48 19.63 3.30 9.46
CA LYS A 48 19.05 4.26 8.52
C LYS A 48 20.05 4.62 7.44
N ILE A 49 19.59 4.79 6.22
CA ILE A 49 20.41 5.26 5.11
C ILE A 49 20.20 6.78 5.01
N PRO A 50 21.26 7.61 5.13
CA PRO A 50 21.13 9.07 5.24
C PRO A 50 20.88 9.73 3.87
N LEU A 51 19.78 9.43 3.23
CA LEU A 51 19.40 9.96 1.91
C LEU A 51 19.26 11.48 1.90
N ASN A 52 18.90 12.09 3.03
CA ASN A 52 18.76 13.52 3.22
C ASN A 52 20.12 14.26 3.31
N GLU A 53 21.22 13.53 3.50
CA GLU A 53 22.59 14.07 3.53
C GLU A 53 23.24 14.12 2.14
N LEU A 54 22.54 13.64 1.10
CA LEU A 54 23.03 13.74 -0.27
C LEU A 54 23.10 15.21 -0.71
N ASN A 55 24.31 15.74 -0.72
CA ASN A 55 24.62 17.12 -1.10
C ASN A 55 25.21 17.16 -2.51
N GLY A 56 24.37 16.87 -3.50
CA GLY A 56 24.80 16.90 -4.90
C GLY A 56 24.62 18.27 -5.55
N ASN A 57 25.58 18.69 -6.36
CA ASN A 57 25.42 19.80 -7.33
C ASN A 57 24.75 19.33 -8.63
N GLY A 58 24.43 18.06 -8.70
CA GLY A 58 23.87 17.38 -9.86
C GLY A 58 22.35 17.44 -9.94
N LYS A 59 21.84 16.73 -10.95
CA LYS A 59 20.40 16.57 -11.18
C LYS A 59 19.73 15.84 -10.00
N LYS A 60 18.50 16.25 -9.70
CA LYS A 60 17.65 15.56 -8.75
C LYS A 60 16.97 14.38 -9.47
N LEU A 61 17.26 13.16 -9.03
CA LEU A 61 16.65 11.94 -9.56
C LEU A 61 15.26 11.70 -8.93
N LYS A 62 14.26 11.49 -9.76
CA LYS A 62 12.94 11.06 -9.34
C LYS A 62 12.90 9.55 -9.32
N VAL A 63 12.87 8.96 -8.15
CA VAL A 63 12.92 7.51 -7.96
C VAL A 63 11.61 7.01 -7.37
N SER A 64 11.00 6.03 -8.01
CA SER A 64 9.89 5.31 -7.39
C SER A 64 10.40 4.05 -6.68
N ILE A 65 9.86 3.80 -5.50
CA ILE A 65 10.13 2.64 -4.68
C ILE A 65 8.83 1.92 -4.35
N ASP A 66 8.92 0.62 -4.06
CA ASP A 66 7.84 -0.16 -3.47
C ASP A 66 8.32 -0.71 -2.13
N SER A 67 7.94 -0.04 -1.04
CA SER A 67 8.40 -0.37 0.32
C SER A 67 7.88 -1.70 0.85
N THR A 68 7.06 -2.41 0.08
CA THR A 68 6.59 -3.77 0.41
C THR A 68 7.57 -4.87 -0.03
N ARG A 69 8.70 -4.51 -0.65
CA ARG A 69 9.63 -5.40 -1.34
C ARG A 69 10.90 -5.70 -0.53
N LYS A 70 10.72 -6.09 0.72
CA LYS A 70 11.85 -6.51 1.58
C LYS A 70 12.55 -7.76 1.01
N PRO A 71 13.90 -7.84 1.05
CA PRO A 71 14.87 -6.92 1.66
C PRO A 71 15.40 -5.85 0.68
N PHE A 72 14.85 -5.74 -0.53
CA PHE A 72 15.28 -4.75 -1.52
C PHE A 72 14.98 -3.32 -1.06
N VAL A 73 13.71 -3.08 -0.69
CA VAL A 73 13.20 -1.80 -0.18
C VAL A 73 12.13 -2.07 0.86
N TYR A 74 12.25 -1.47 2.04
CA TYR A 74 11.22 -1.49 3.09
C TYR A 74 11.36 -0.27 4.00
N MET A 75 10.35 -0.04 4.86
CA MET A 75 10.38 1.08 5.80
C MET A 75 10.94 0.66 7.16
N TYR A 76 11.92 1.39 7.66
CA TYR A 76 12.45 1.27 9.01
C TYR A 76 12.39 2.64 9.70
N GLU A 77 11.68 2.73 10.82
CA GLU A 77 11.41 3.98 11.56
C GLU A 77 10.93 5.14 10.66
N GLY A 78 10.09 4.84 9.66
CA GLY A 78 9.51 5.82 8.76
C GLY A 78 10.40 6.25 7.60
N GLU A 79 11.61 5.69 7.47
CA GLU A 79 12.54 5.96 6.38
C GLU A 79 12.76 4.72 5.50
N PRO A 80 12.92 4.88 4.17
CA PRO A 80 13.18 3.77 3.29
C PRO A 80 14.61 3.25 3.47
N VAL A 81 14.72 1.94 3.63
CA VAL A 81 15.99 1.21 3.76
C VAL A 81 15.94 -0.06 2.92
N GLY A 82 17.07 -0.74 2.79
CA GLY A 82 17.19 -1.99 2.07
C GLY A 82 18.36 -1.99 1.10
N PHE A 83 18.61 -3.14 0.50
CA PHE A 83 19.72 -3.36 -0.41
C PHE A 83 19.77 -2.33 -1.55
N GLU A 84 18.68 -2.17 -2.28
CA GLU A 84 18.66 -1.24 -3.42
C GLU A 84 18.71 0.22 -2.99
N VAL A 85 18.16 0.55 -1.81
CA VAL A 85 18.24 1.91 -1.26
C VAL A 85 19.69 2.28 -0.92
N GLU A 86 20.47 1.35 -0.35
CA GLU A 86 21.88 1.59 -0.04
C GLU A 86 22.72 1.67 -1.31
N VAL A 87 22.50 0.80 -2.30
CA VAL A 87 23.17 0.89 -3.60
C VAL A 87 22.88 2.24 -4.28
N LEU A 88 21.61 2.67 -4.26
CA LEU A 88 21.19 3.96 -4.80
C LEU A 88 21.84 5.14 -4.06
N TYR A 89 21.93 5.07 -2.74
CA TYR A 89 22.63 6.09 -1.94
C TYR A 89 24.09 6.22 -2.35
N LEU A 90 24.81 5.11 -2.43
CA LEU A 90 26.22 5.08 -2.85
C LEU A 90 26.41 5.59 -4.29
N PHE A 91 25.49 5.22 -5.20
CA PHE A 91 25.45 5.73 -6.56
C PHE A 91 25.31 7.25 -6.59
N CYS A 92 24.35 7.78 -5.86
CA CYS A 92 24.12 9.22 -5.80
C CYS A 92 25.27 9.99 -5.16
N GLN A 93 25.91 9.42 -4.15
CA GLN A 93 27.15 9.99 -3.57
C GLN A 93 28.26 10.11 -4.62
N LYS A 94 28.49 9.05 -5.40
CA LYS A 94 29.55 9.01 -6.41
C LYS A 94 29.32 10.02 -7.52
N TYR A 95 28.10 10.10 -8.06
CA TYR A 95 27.79 10.93 -9.22
C TYR A 95 27.24 12.31 -8.85
N GLY A 96 27.10 12.63 -7.57
CA GLY A 96 26.63 13.93 -7.09
C GLY A 96 25.14 14.17 -7.33
N TYR A 97 24.32 13.14 -7.35
CA TYR A 97 22.88 13.26 -7.46
C TYR A 97 22.20 13.50 -6.11
N THR A 98 21.04 14.15 -6.14
CA THR A 98 20.07 14.16 -5.05
C THR A 98 18.85 13.32 -5.43
N ILE A 99 18.05 12.90 -4.46
CA ILE A 99 16.93 11.97 -4.68
C ILE A 99 15.61 12.60 -4.28
N GLU A 100 14.58 12.33 -5.07
CA GLU A 100 13.18 12.52 -4.70
C GLU A 100 12.49 11.15 -4.77
N LEU A 101 12.15 10.60 -3.60
CA LEU A 101 11.52 9.29 -3.49
C LEU A 101 10.00 9.39 -3.55
N SER A 102 9.38 8.46 -4.25
CA SER A 102 7.93 8.25 -4.29
C SER A 102 7.64 6.80 -3.96
N ASP A 103 7.05 6.54 -2.80
CA ASP A 103 6.61 5.19 -2.40
C ASP A 103 5.25 4.89 -3.01
N ILE A 104 5.23 3.98 -3.98
CA ILE A 104 4.03 3.63 -4.75
C ILE A 104 4.07 2.14 -5.14
N SER A 105 2.90 1.60 -5.50
CA SER A 105 2.81 0.22 -5.94
C SER A 105 3.67 -0.05 -7.17
N PHE A 106 4.23 -1.24 -7.25
CA PHE A 106 5.09 -1.70 -8.34
C PHE A 106 4.50 -1.46 -9.75
N ALA A 107 3.21 -1.76 -9.93
CA ALA A 107 2.54 -1.55 -11.22
C ALA A 107 2.49 -0.06 -11.61
N SER A 108 2.26 0.82 -10.62
CA SER A 108 2.26 2.27 -10.82
C SER A 108 3.67 2.81 -11.10
N SER A 109 4.70 2.20 -10.49
CA SER A 109 6.11 2.54 -10.74
C SER A 109 6.49 2.30 -12.19
N LEU A 110 6.19 1.11 -12.74
CA LEU A 110 6.48 0.79 -14.13
C LEU A 110 5.71 1.68 -15.12
N ALA A 111 4.43 1.92 -14.86
CA ALA A 111 3.63 2.82 -15.69
C ALA A 111 4.18 4.26 -15.67
N GLY A 112 4.57 4.74 -14.48
CA GLY A 112 5.17 6.07 -14.30
C GLY A 112 6.54 6.20 -15.00
N LEU A 113 7.36 5.14 -14.96
CA LEU A 113 8.65 5.09 -15.65
C LEU A 113 8.47 5.17 -17.17
N ALA A 114 7.52 4.42 -17.72
CA ALA A 114 7.24 4.40 -19.17
C ALA A 114 6.80 5.77 -19.72
N VAL A 115 6.14 6.60 -18.90
CA VAL A 115 5.71 7.96 -19.31
C VAL A 115 6.65 9.08 -18.84
N GLY A 116 7.81 8.74 -18.26
CA GLY A 116 8.81 9.71 -17.85
C GLY A 116 8.48 10.47 -16.55
N LYS A 117 7.62 9.94 -15.72
CA LYS A 117 7.34 10.51 -14.41
C LYS A 117 8.50 10.26 -13.42
N TYR A 118 9.18 9.14 -13.58
CA TYR A 118 10.34 8.72 -12.79
C TYR A 118 11.53 8.47 -13.71
N ASP A 119 12.72 8.72 -13.20
CA ASP A 119 13.99 8.46 -13.88
C ASP A 119 14.46 7.02 -13.63
N LEU A 120 14.15 6.49 -12.43
CA LEU A 120 14.59 5.17 -11.95
C LEU A 120 13.52 4.52 -11.07
N VAL A 121 13.46 3.19 -11.09
CA VAL A 121 12.59 2.36 -10.24
C VAL A 121 13.42 1.36 -9.45
N CYS A 122 13.17 1.31 -8.13
CA CYS A 122 13.69 0.34 -7.19
C CYS A 122 12.57 -0.55 -6.63
N GLY A 123 12.89 -1.80 -6.27
CA GLY A 123 11.96 -2.74 -5.64
C GLY A 123 12.11 -4.18 -6.13
N GLY A 124 13.35 -4.63 -6.41
CA GLY A 124 13.63 -5.99 -6.84
C GLY A 124 13.00 -6.31 -8.19
N LEU A 125 13.37 -5.55 -9.21
CA LEU A 125 12.75 -5.64 -10.54
C LEU A 125 13.25 -6.86 -11.30
N TYR A 126 12.40 -7.86 -11.50
CA TYR A 126 12.72 -9.01 -12.38
C TYR A 126 12.73 -8.58 -13.84
N MET A 127 13.80 -8.91 -14.55
CA MET A 127 14.01 -8.62 -15.98
C MET A 127 13.26 -9.61 -16.87
N THR A 128 11.95 -9.43 -17.03
CA THR A 128 11.17 -10.25 -17.96
C THR A 128 11.21 -9.69 -19.38
N PRO A 129 11.05 -10.53 -20.43
CA PRO A 129 10.98 -10.06 -21.81
C PRO A 129 9.94 -8.96 -22.02
N GLU A 130 8.74 -9.12 -21.46
CA GLU A 130 7.66 -8.14 -21.58
C GLU A 130 8.05 -6.78 -20.97
N ARG A 131 8.76 -6.80 -19.84
CA ARG A 131 9.21 -5.55 -19.19
C ARG A 131 10.33 -4.88 -19.99
N LYS A 132 11.23 -5.67 -20.60
CA LYS A 132 12.28 -5.14 -21.47
C LYS A 132 11.74 -4.42 -22.71
N GLU A 133 10.50 -4.68 -23.12
CA GLU A 133 9.84 -3.94 -24.18
C GLU A 133 9.51 -2.48 -23.79
N SER A 134 9.15 -2.25 -22.53
CA SER A 134 8.66 -0.95 -22.05
C SER A 134 9.66 -0.15 -21.23
N VAL A 135 10.64 -0.79 -20.58
CA VAL A 135 11.65 -0.15 -19.73
C VAL A 135 13.05 -0.67 -20.05
N ASN A 136 14.07 0.15 -19.79
CA ASN A 136 15.46 -0.28 -19.81
C ASN A 136 15.85 -0.84 -18.44
N PHE A 137 16.81 -1.78 -18.44
CA PHE A 137 17.35 -2.36 -17.22
C PHE A 137 18.83 -2.13 -17.09
N SER A 138 19.32 -1.98 -15.86
CA SER A 138 20.75 -2.11 -15.59
C SER A 138 21.25 -3.51 -15.90
N ASP A 139 22.55 -3.73 -15.86
CA ASP A 139 23.10 -5.05 -15.69
C ASP A 139 22.54 -5.69 -14.41
N PRO A 140 22.32 -7.02 -14.41
CA PRO A 140 21.76 -7.67 -13.23
C PRO A 140 22.74 -7.60 -12.06
N TYR A 141 22.29 -7.14 -10.90
CA TYR A 141 23.11 -7.15 -9.69
C TYR A 141 22.93 -8.46 -8.88
N MET A 142 21.85 -9.20 -9.15
CA MET A 142 21.51 -10.46 -8.47
C MET A 142 20.81 -11.43 -9.43
N GLU A 143 21.12 -12.70 -9.29
CA GLU A 143 20.32 -13.79 -9.85
C GLU A 143 19.39 -14.33 -8.76
N ALA A 144 18.13 -14.49 -9.07
CA ALA A 144 17.16 -15.10 -8.18
C ALA A 144 16.50 -16.29 -8.86
N GLU A 145 16.49 -17.40 -8.16
CA GLU A 145 15.74 -18.57 -8.56
C GLU A 145 14.27 -18.41 -8.11
N VAL A 146 13.35 -18.64 -9.04
CA VAL A 146 11.94 -18.74 -8.71
C VAL A 146 11.65 -20.18 -8.35
N VAL A 147 11.44 -20.43 -7.06
CA VAL A 147 11.03 -21.75 -6.58
C VAL A 147 9.51 -21.77 -6.37
N MET A 148 8.88 -22.83 -6.87
CA MET A 148 7.47 -23.08 -6.60
C MET A 148 7.37 -23.92 -5.33
N ALA A 149 6.91 -23.30 -4.23
CA ALA A 149 6.55 -24.08 -3.05
C ALA A 149 5.18 -24.72 -3.27
N VAL A 150 5.18 -26.03 -3.47
CA VAL A 150 3.95 -26.82 -3.55
C VAL A 150 3.64 -27.36 -2.17
N TYR A 151 2.52 -26.93 -1.60
CA TYR A 151 2.00 -27.55 -0.40
C TYR A 151 1.38 -28.90 -0.77
N GLU A 152 1.99 -30.01 -0.34
CA GLU A 152 1.28 -31.29 -0.29
C GLU A 152 0.13 -31.17 0.74
N ARG A 153 -1.07 -31.02 0.25
CA ARG A 153 -2.26 -31.08 1.08
C ARG A 153 -2.50 -32.53 1.52
N SER A 154 -1.92 -32.93 2.64
CA SER A 154 -2.30 -34.17 3.31
C SER A 154 -3.40 -33.87 4.35
N GLY A 155 -4.61 -34.35 4.08
CA GLY A 155 -5.63 -34.62 5.07
C GLY A 155 -6.34 -33.46 5.74
N PHE A 156 -7.42 -33.83 6.42
CA PHE A 156 -8.35 -32.98 7.15
C PHE A 156 -7.71 -32.17 8.30
N GLU A 157 -6.59 -32.64 8.84
CA GLU A 157 -5.84 -31.97 9.92
C GLU A 157 -5.19 -30.66 9.46
N ASN A 158 -4.68 -30.61 8.25
CA ASN A 158 -4.08 -29.39 7.68
C ASN A 158 -5.12 -28.33 7.32
N PHE A 159 -6.38 -28.73 7.10
CA PHE A 159 -7.47 -27.77 6.89
C PHE A 159 -7.71 -26.94 8.14
N PHE A 160 -7.81 -27.56 9.31
CA PHE A 160 -8.01 -26.82 10.56
C PHE A 160 -6.77 -26.02 10.98
N ALA A 161 -5.56 -26.53 10.72
CA ALA A 161 -4.34 -25.79 10.96
C ALA A 161 -4.25 -24.54 10.07
N SER A 162 -4.55 -24.65 8.77
CA SER A 162 -4.55 -23.51 7.85
C SER A 162 -5.69 -22.52 8.14
N LEU A 163 -6.83 -23.00 8.64
CA LEU A 163 -7.93 -22.14 9.08
C LEU A 163 -7.55 -21.35 10.33
N SER A 164 -6.91 -22.01 11.29
CA SER A 164 -6.40 -21.40 12.51
C SER A 164 -5.31 -20.36 12.22
N GLU A 165 -4.37 -20.68 11.32
CA GLU A 165 -3.30 -19.79 10.93
C GLU A 165 -3.86 -18.57 10.16
N SER A 166 -4.79 -18.79 9.23
CA SER A 166 -5.47 -17.71 8.50
C SER A 166 -6.30 -16.83 9.44
N PHE A 167 -6.96 -17.42 10.42
CA PHE A 167 -7.72 -16.68 11.43
C PHE A 167 -6.79 -15.85 12.30
N GLN A 168 -5.69 -16.44 12.81
CA GLN A 168 -4.68 -15.71 13.59
C GLN A 168 -4.04 -14.58 12.80
N LYS A 169 -3.67 -14.82 11.54
CA LYS A 169 -3.06 -13.83 10.67
C LYS A 169 -4.02 -12.67 10.37
N THR A 170 -5.29 -12.99 10.08
CA THR A 170 -6.28 -11.97 9.65
C THR A 170 -6.87 -11.20 10.83
N PHE A 171 -7.12 -11.85 11.96
CA PHE A 171 -7.84 -11.23 13.08
C PHE A 171 -6.94 -10.81 14.23
N ILE A 172 -5.87 -11.55 14.52
CA ILE A 172 -5.08 -11.35 15.75
C ILE A 172 -3.81 -10.55 15.46
N ARG A 173 -3.04 -10.92 14.44
CA ARG A 173 -1.73 -10.33 14.16
C ARG A 173 -1.75 -8.85 13.80
N GLU A 174 -2.81 -8.38 13.14
CA GLU A 174 -2.98 -6.99 12.71
C GLU A 174 -4.04 -6.25 13.52
N SER A 175 -4.48 -6.82 14.66
CA SER A 175 -5.52 -6.26 15.54
C SER A 175 -6.81 -5.85 14.80
N ARG A 176 -7.09 -6.47 13.64
CA ARG A 176 -8.28 -6.11 12.81
C ARG A 176 -9.59 -6.39 13.50
N TRP A 177 -9.59 -7.26 14.52
CA TRP A 177 -10.75 -7.48 15.36
C TRP A 177 -11.23 -6.19 16.09
N GLU A 178 -10.29 -5.26 16.39
CA GLU A 178 -10.63 -3.96 16.99
C GLU A 178 -11.48 -3.11 16.04
N LEU A 179 -11.13 -3.07 14.74
CA LEU A 179 -11.91 -2.38 13.71
C LEU A 179 -13.33 -2.96 13.56
N ILE A 180 -13.45 -4.29 13.66
CA ILE A 180 -14.75 -4.97 13.60
C ILE A 180 -15.58 -4.62 14.83
N LEU A 181 -14.98 -4.65 16.04
CA LEU A 181 -15.67 -4.26 17.27
C LEU A 181 -16.08 -2.79 17.25
N GLU A 182 -15.22 -1.89 16.81
CA GLU A 182 -15.53 -0.47 16.66
C GLU A 182 -16.70 -0.25 15.70
N GLY A 183 -16.73 -0.96 14.57
CA GLY A 183 -17.86 -0.96 13.64
C GLY A 183 -19.16 -1.47 14.25
N ILE A 184 -19.10 -2.57 15.02
CA ILE A 184 -20.27 -3.12 15.73
C ILE A 184 -20.78 -2.12 16.79
N VAL A 185 -19.89 -1.60 17.63
CA VAL A 185 -20.25 -0.62 18.66
C VAL A 185 -20.89 0.62 18.05
N THR A 186 -20.30 1.15 16.98
CA THR A 186 -20.85 2.30 16.26
C THR A 186 -22.24 2.00 15.71
N THR A 187 -22.45 0.83 15.11
CA THR A 187 -23.76 0.42 14.58
C THR A 187 -24.80 0.30 15.69
N VAL A 188 -24.42 -0.30 16.82
CA VAL A 188 -25.32 -0.42 17.99
C VAL A 188 -25.70 0.95 18.55
N ILE A 189 -24.74 1.86 18.69
CA ILE A 189 -24.98 3.22 19.17
C ILE A 189 -25.93 3.96 18.23
N ILE A 190 -25.69 3.95 16.93
CA ILE A 190 -26.55 4.60 15.93
C ILE A 190 -27.95 4.01 16.00
N SER A 191 -28.09 2.69 16.09
CA SER A 191 -29.38 1.99 16.17
C SER A 191 -30.16 2.39 17.42
N LEU A 192 -29.49 2.48 18.58
CA LEU A 192 -30.12 2.93 19.83
C LEU A 192 -30.62 4.38 19.74
N PHE A 193 -29.80 5.29 19.19
CA PHE A 193 -30.20 6.68 18.99
C PHE A 193 -31.36 6.79 17.98
N ALA A 194 -31.36 5.99 16.91
CA ALA A 194 -32.44 5.96 15.95
C ALA A 194 -33.77 5.46 16.56
N ILE A 195 -33.71 4.41 17.39
CA ILE A 195 -34.91 3.86 18.09
C ILE A 195 -35.43 4.89 19.09
N LEU A 196 -34.56 5.47 19.93
CA LEU A 196 -34.97 6.48 20.92
C LEU A 196 -35.54 7.71 20.24
N GLY A 197 -34.85 8.24 19.23
CA GLY A 197 -35.30 9.40 18.47
C GLY A 197 -36.62 9.13 17.76
N GLY A 198 -36.76 8.00 17.11
CA GLY A 198 -37.98 7.58 16.44
C GLY A 198 -39.16 7.41 17.40
N THR A 199 -38.92 6.82 18.58
CA THR A 199 -39.95 6.65 19.61
C THR A 199 -40.42 7.98 20.17
N VAL A 200 -39.48 8.90 20.50
CA VAL A 200 -39.81 10.24 21.00
C VAL A 200 -40.58 11.04 19.95
N LEU A 201 -40.14 10.99 18.70
CA LEU A 201 -40.77 11.69 17.59
C LEU A 201 -42.21 11.13 17.32
N GLY A 202 -42.33 9.83 17.33
CA GLY A 202 -43.62 9.14 17.21
C GLY A 202 -44.58 9.50 18.34
N PHE A 203 -44.07 9.55 19.58
CA PHE A 203 -44.86 9.97 20.75
C PHE A 203 -45.31 11.43 20.66
N LEU A 204 -44.45 12.34 20.25
CA LEU A 204 -44.78 13.74 20.03
C LEU A 204 -45.81 13.93 18.94
N LEU A 205 -45.71 13.19 17.83
CA LEU A 205 -46.71 13.17 16.76
C LEU A 205 -48.05 12.63 17.25
N TYR A 206 -48.02 11.57 18.05
CA TYR A 206 -49.27 11.03 18.67
C TYR A 206 -49.97 12.04 19.56
N LEU A 207 -49.23 12.71 20.47
CA LEU A 207 -49.75 13.76 21.33
C LEU A 207 -50.34 14.94 20.52
N SER A 208 -49.62 15.34 19.47
CA SER A 208 -49.98 16.45 18.58
C SER A 208 -51.28 16.11 17.80
N ALA A 209 -51.42 14.86 17.34
CA ALA A 209 -52.64 14.37 16.65
C ALA A 209 -53.85 14.38 17.57
N ARG A 210 -53.68 14.20 18.90
CA ARG A 210 -54.73 14.21 19.91
C ARG A 210 -55.06 15.61 20.49
N SER A 211 -54.36 16.63 19.98
CA SER A 211 -54.55 18.00 20.43
C SER A 211 -55.95 18.52 20.22
N LYS A 212 -56.43 19.34 21.16
CA LYS A 212 -57.75 20.02 21.07
C LYS A 212 -57.84 21.05 19.94
N TYR A 213 -56.69 21.48 19.43
CA TYR A 213 -56.59 22.44 18.33
C TYR A 213 -56.69 21.72 16.98
N LYS A 214 -57.86 21.82 16.33
CA LYS A 214 -58.21 21.15 15.07
C LYS A 214 -57.19 21.36 13.92
N VAL A 215 -56.55 22.56 13.90
CA VAL A 215 -55.54 22.90 12.87
C VAL A 215 -54.28 22.09 13.08
N VAL A 216 -53.74 22.04 14.32
CA VAL A 216 -52.53 21.30 14.67
C VAL A 216 -52.73 19.80 14.42
N SER A 217 -53.83 19.25 14.89
CA SER A 217 -54.14 17.82 14.66
C SER A 217 -54.26 17.47 13.18
N ARG A 218 -54.85 18.33 12.34
CA ARG A 218 -54.97 18.10 10.90
C ARG A 218 -53.60 18.12 10.18
N ILE A 219 -52.76 19.09 10.52
CA ILE A 219 -51.38 19.21 9.96
C ILE A 219 -50.56 17.98 10.33
N THR A 220 -50.59 17.55 11.60
CA THR A 220 -49.84 16.38 12.08
C THR A 220 -50.30 15.10 11.39
N LEU A 221 -51.61 14.91 11.18
CA LEU A 221 -52.13 13.76 10.45
C LEU A 221 -51.70 13.74 8.98
N VAL A 222 -51.62 14.90 8.32
CA VAL A 222 -51.09 15.00 6.95
C VAL A 222 -49.61 14.62 6.89
N ILE A 223 -48.80 15.17 7.81
CA ILE A 223 -47.36 14.85 7.89
C ILE A 223 -47.16 13.34 8.15
N ALA A 224 -47.87 12.76 9.12
CA ALA A 224 -47.79 11.32 9.41
C ALA A 224 -48.20 10.47 8.21
N LYS A 225 -49.22 10.90 7.44
CA LYS A 225 -49.68 10.19 6.25
C LYS A 225 -48.72 10.25 5.07
N VAL A 226 -48.06 11.41 4.88
CA VAL A 226 -47.01 11.59 3.89
C VAL A 226 -45.77 10.76 4.25
N TYR A 227 -45.33 10.83 5.51
CA TYR A 227 -44.22 10.06 6.02
C TYR A 227 -44.40 8.54 5.87
N SER A 228 -45.56 8.04 6.30
CA SER A 228 -45.87 6.59 6.16
C SER A 228 -45.96 6.15 4.70
N ARG A 229 -46.42 7.02 3.77
CA ARG A 229 -46.44 6.69 2.34
C ARG A 229 -45.03 6.68 1.72
N LEU A 230 -44.14 7.61 2.12
CA LEU A 230 -42.78 7.66 1.67
C LEU A 230 -42.00 6.42 2.13
N ILE A 231 -42.10 6.06 3.40
CA ILE A 231 -41.39 4.90 3.95
C ILE A 231 -41.96 3.57 3.44
N ALA A 232 -43.28 3.41 3.40
CA ALA A 232 -43.92 2.18 2.89
C ALA A 232 -43.76 2.02 1.37
N GLY A 233 -43.57 3.12 0.64
CA GLY A 233 -43.40 3.10 -0.82
C GLY A 233 -41.95 2.98 -1.29
N THR A 234 -40.95 3.11 -0.40
CA THR A 234 -39.55 3.03 -0.77
C THR A 234 -39.03 1.62 -0.49
N PRO A 235 -38.51 0.90 -1.50
CA PRO A 235 -37.88 -0.40 -1.26
C PRO A 235 -36.72 -0.25 -0.26
N ALA A 236 -36.59 -1.21 0.67
CA ALA A 236 -35.56 -1.19 1.73
C ALA A 236 -34.11 -1.01 1.19
N LEU A 237 -33.88 -1.43 -0.06
CA LEU A 237 -32.59 -1.27 -0.77
C LEU A 237 -32.25 0.17 -1.18
N VAL A 238 -33.21 1.10 -1.13
CA VAL A 238 -32.97 2.51 -1.51
C VAL A 238 -32.75 3.39 -0.26
N ILE A 239 -32.99 2.84 0.94
CA ILE A 239 -32.87 3.55 2.24
C ILE A 239 -31.52 3.27 2.90
N LEU A 240 -30.77 2.28 2.43
CA LEU A 240 -29.40 1.94 2.82
C LEU A 240 -28.39 2.52 1.83
#